data_cef205492a42f75a33801e5c6f071717
#
_entry.id   cef205492a42f75a33801e5c6f071717
#
_cell.length_a   1.000
_cell.length_b   1.000
_cell.length_c   1.000
_cell.angle_alpha   90.00
_cell.angle_beta   90.00
_cell.angle_gamma   90.00
#
_symmetry.space_group_name_H-M   'P 1'
#
loop_
_entity.id
_entity.type
_entity.pdbx_description
1 polymer ?
#
loop_
_entity_poly.entity_id
_entity_poly.type
_entity_poly.pdbx_seq_one_letter_code
_entity_poly.pdbx_strand_id
1 'polypeptide(L)'
;MTHKPNISKNERSAASNRWRHAANIRHGLAIIAFVACILPASNLCGQNIAIKSNLLYDLTTTLNMGGEVRCDDTHTISLSLNYNPWNFGGNKKMKHFLLQPEYRKWFNEAFTGSFIGFQLHYALFNFGRMLPWGFSDGKMLGIENRQIAHNRYQGNLAGFGISYGYQWIISPQWNLEAGISLGYAHLNYKRYGQSEGAALLEKSSCNYWGPTQAGISIIYFIR
;
A
#
# COMPACT_ATOMS: atom_id res chain seq x y z
N MET A 1 -29.58 9.83 -46.15
CA MET A 1 -29.97 10.11 -44.75
C MET A 1 -29.33 9.04 -43.86
N THR A 2 -28.25 9.34 -43.22
CA THR A 2 -27.52 8.39 -42.34
C THR A 2 -28.05 8.51 -40.92
N HIS A 3 -28.72 7.46 -40.46
CA HIS A 3 -29.29 7.37 -39.11
C HIS A 3 -28.16 7.15 -38.11
N LYS A 4 -27.79 8.17 -37.31
CA LYS A 4 -26.88 8.00 -36.18
C LYS A 4 -27.64 7.29 -35.05
N PRO A 5 -27.13 6.16 -34.50
CA PRO A 5 -27.76 5.50 -33.37
C PRO A 5 -27.71 6.38 -32.13
N ASN A 6 -28.86 6.55 -31.49
CA ASN A 6 -29.02 7.34 -30.26
C ASN A 6 -28.58 6.47 -29.04
N ILE A 7 -27.32 6.54 -28.67
CA ILE A 7 -26.77 5.80 -27.53
C ILE A 7 -27.30 6.45 -26.24
N SER A 8 -27.97 5.66 -25.39
CA SER A 8 -28.57 6.10 -24.14
C SER A 8 -27.53 6.63 -23.14
N LYS A 9 -27.94 7.54 -22.24
CA LYS A 9 -27.07 8.07 -21.19
C LYS A 9 -26.49 6.97 -20.29
N ASN A 10 -27.24 5.88 -20.10
CA ASN A 10 -26.79 4.73 -19.28
C ASN A 10 -25.68 3.93 -19.97
N GLU A 11 -25.74 3.74 -21.30
CA GLU A 11 -24.67 3.05 -22.02
C GLU A 11 -23.36 3.86 -22.08
N ARG A 12 -23.47 5.18 -22.20
CA ARG A 12 -22.29 6.08 -22.10
C ARG A 12 -21.64 6.05 -20.72
N SER A 13 -22.44 5.98 -19.65
CA SER A 13 -21.95 5.85 -18.26
C SER A 13 -21.28 4.49 -18.01
N ALA A 14 -21.87 3.40 -18.49
CA ALA A 14 -21.33 2.05 -18.38
C ALA A 14 -20.02 1.87 -19.20
N ALA A 15 -19.96 2.45 -20.39
CA ALA A 15 -18.75 2.47 -21.20
C ALA A 15 -17.63 3.27 -20.52
N SER A 16 -17.92 4.48 -20.02
CA SER A 16 -16.97 5.32 -19.28
C SER A 16 -16.40 4.61 -18.03
N ASN A 17 -17.23 3.86 -17.30
CA ASN A 17 -16.79 3.12 -16.14
C ASN A 17 -15.89 1.92 -16.52
N ARG A 18 -16.18 1.21 -17.60
CA ARG A 18 -15.34 0.13 -18.14
C ARG A 18 -13.97 0.64 -18.57
N TRP A 19 -13.88 1.77 -19.27
CA TRP A 19 -12.61 2.38 -19.67
C TRP A 19 -11.77 2.83 -18.47
N ARG A 20 -12.39 3.36 -17.42
CA ARG A 20 -11.70 3.75 -16.18
C ARG A 20 -11.15 2.54 -15.41
N HIS A 21 -11.89 1.44 -15.35
CA HIS A 21 -11.40 0.20 -14.76
C HIS A 21 -10.24 -0.41 -15.56
N ALA A 22 -10.35 -0.43 -16.88
CA ALA A 22 -9.29 -0.94 -17.76
C ALA A 22 -8.01 -0.06 -17.66
N ALA A 23 -8.14 1.26 -17.58
CA ALA A 23 -7.02 2.16 -17.41
C ALA A 23 -6.29 1.92 -16.06
N ASN A 24 -7.03 1.76 -14.97
CA ASN A 24 -6.45 1.48 -13.65
C ASN A 24 -5.71 0.13 -13.60
N ILE A 25 -6.24 -0.90 -14.27
CA ILE A 25 -5.59 -2.22 -14.37
C ILE A 25 -4.29 -2.10 -15.19
N ARG A 26 -4.31 -1.37 -16.30
CA ARG A 26 -3.11 -1.16 -17.15
C ARG A 26 -2.00 -0.42 -16.41
N HIS A 27 -2.31 0.59 -15.59
CA HIS A 27 -1.32 1.29 -14.77
C HIS A 27 -0.76 0.39 -13.68
N GLY A 28 -1.58 -0.43 -13.03
CA GLY A 28 -1.14 -1.43 -12.06
C GLY A 28 -0.19 -2.47 -12.67
N LEU A 29 -0.54 -3.01 -13.84
CA LEU A 29 0.30 -3.95 -14.58
C LEU A 29 1.62 -3.32 -15.07
N ALA A 30 1.60 -2.05 -15.48
CA ALA A 30 2.80 -1.33 -15.90
C ALA A 30 3.77 -1.11 -14.72
N ILE A 31 3.25 -0.84 -13.52
CA ILE A 31 4.07 -0.71 -12.31
C ILE A 31 4.68 -2.06 -11.93
N ILE A 32 3.91 -3.15 -12.00
CA ILE A 32 4.41 -4.51 -11.74
C ILE A 32 5.47 -4.91 -12.77
N ALA A 33 5.25 -4.62 -14.05
CA ALA A 33 6.21 -4.88 -15.12
C ALA A 33 7.49 -4.03 -14.96
N PHE A 34 7.36 -2.76 -14.54
CA PHE A 34 8.49 -1.88 -14.29
C PHE A 34 9.34 -2.36 -13.10
N VAL A 35 8.68 -2.81 -12.01
CA VAL A 35 9.38 -3.40 -10.86
C VAL A 35 10.05 -4.72 -11.23
N ALA A 36 9.42 -5.55 -12.07
CA ALA A 36 10.02 -6.78 -12.57
C ALA A 36 11.23 -6.55 -13.51
N CYS A 37 11.24 -5.44 -14.26
CA CYS A 37 12.36 -5.06 -15.13
C CYS A 37 13.57 -4.47 -14.37
N ILE A 38 13.37 -4.01 -13.12
CA ILE A 38 14.47 -3.47 -12.28
C ILE A 38 15.26 -4.61 -11.61
N LEU A 39 14.71 -5.83 -11.54
CA LEU A 39 15.45 -6.99 -11.07
C LEU A 39 16.53 -7.32 -12.12
N PRO A 40 17.82 -7.08 -11.84
CA PRO A 40 18.87 -7.47 -12.77
C PRO A 40 18.82 -8.99 -12.89
N ALA A 41 18.65 -9.49 -14.12
CA ALA A 41 18.73 -10.91 -14.46
C ALA A 41 20.17 -11.48 -14.34
N SER A 42 21.05 -10.81 -13.62
CA SER A 42 22.44 -11.18 -13.43
C SER A 42 22.58 -12.15 -12.26
N ASN A 43 22.76 -13.43 -12.61
CA ASN A 43 23.33 -14.51 -11.76
C ASN A 43 22.77 -14.61 -10.32
N LEU A 44 21.54 -15.12 -10.21
CA LEU A 44 20.87 -15.51 -8.96
C LEU A 44 21.52 -16.71 -8.23
N CYS A 45 22.76 -17.03 -8.54
CA CYS A 45 23.49 -18.12 -7.87
C CYS A 45 24.05 -17.61 -6.53
N GLY A 46 23.37 -17.93 -5.44
CA GLY A 46 23.79 -17.61 -4.06
C GLY A 46 23.02 -16.48 -3.39
N GLN A 47 21.95 -15.94 -4.00
CA GLN A 47 21.18 -14.88 -3.39
C GLN A 47 20.26 -15.40 -2.30
N ASN A 48 20.38 -14.84 -1.09
CA ASN A 48 19.40 -15.06 -0.03
C ASN A 48 18.10 -14.37 -0.41
N ILE A 49 17.05 -15.16 -0.53
CA ILE A 49 15.67 -14.67 -0.73
C ILE A 49 14.95 -14.82 0.60
N ALA A 50 14.30 -13.76 1.06
CA ALA A 50 13.52 -13.77 2.26
C ALA A 50 12.06 -13.44 1.97
N ILE A 51 11.14 -14.12 2.66
CA ILE A 51 9.72 -13.78 2.71
C ILE A 51 9.45 -13.16 4.08
N LYS A 52 8.60 -12.14 4.12
CA LYS A 52 8.25 -11.45 5.38
C LYS A 52 6.76 -11.20 5.51
N SER A 53 6.28 -11.21 6.75
CA SER A 53 4.94 -10.78 7.14
C SER A 53 5.04 -9.76 8.26
N ASN A 54 4.27 -8.68 8.15
CA ASN A 54 4.22 -7.62 9.15
C ASN A 54 3.07 -7.88 10.12
N LEU A 55 3.41 -8.19 11.36
CA LEU A 55 2.45 -8.52 12.41
C LEU A 55 1.45 -7.40 12.72
N LEU A 56 1.82 -6.12 12.52
CA LEU A 56 0.88 -5.01 12.76
C LEU A 56 -0.25 -5.01 11.72
N TYR A 57 0.02 -5.42 10.48
CA TYR A 57 -1.03 -5.61 9.49
C TYR A 57 -1.90 -6.84 9.80
N ASP A 58 -1.28 -7.94 10.27
CA ASP A 58 -2.01 -9.14 10.68
C ASP A 58 -3.01 -8.84 11.81
N LEU A 59 -2.62 -8.01 12.80
CA LEU A 59 -3.51 -7.55 13.87
C LEU A 59 -4.71 -6.76 13.36
N THR A 60 -4.61 -6.11 12.21
CA THR A 60 -5.73 -5.41 11.56
C THR A 60 -6.45 -6.26 10.53
N THR A 61 -6.23 -7.58 10.54
CA THR A 61 -6.80 -8.53 9.57
C THR A 61 -6.46 -8.20 8.11
N THR A 62 -5.36 -7.49 7.89
CA THR A 62 -4.87 -7.16 6.56
C THR A 62 -3.93 -8.25 6.08
N LEU A 63 -4.29 -8.93 5.01
CA LEU A 63 -3.39 -9.89 4.36
C LEU A 63 -2.16 -9.14 3.87
N ASN A 64 -0.98 -9.57 4.28
CA ASN A 64 0.26 -8.95 3.87
C ASN A 64 1.33 -9.99 3.56
N MET A 65 2.15 -9.68 2.58
CA MET A 65 3.29 -10.49 2.21
C MET A 65 4.37 -9.59 1.64
N GLY A 66 5.60 -9.78 2.06
CA GLY A 66 6.79 -9.15 1.50
C GLY A 66 7.77 -10.16 0.98
N GLY A 67 8.50 -9.80 -0.07
CA GLY A 67 9.69 -10.49 -0.54
C GLY A 67 10.89 -9.55 -0.48
N GLU A 68 12.06 -10.08 -0.15
CA GLU A 68 13.31 -9.31 -0.13
C GLU A 68 14.44 -10.14 -0.70
N VAL A 69 15.25 -9.52 -1.55
CA VAL A 69 16.38 -10.16 -2.21
C VAL A 69 17.66 -9.38 -1.94
N ARG A 70 18.76 -10.08 -1.71
CA ARG A 70 20.09 -9.50 -1.59
C ARG A 70 20.59 -9.10 -2.98
N CYS A 71 21.06 -7.85 -3.11
CA CYS A 71 21.68 -7.35 -4.33
C CYS A 71 23.21 -7.48 -4.26
N ASP A 72 23.77 -7.17 -3.09
CA ASP A 72 25.18 -7.31 -2.74
C ASP A 72 25.34 -7.50 -1.21
N ASP A 73 26.55 -7.39 -0.70
CA ASP A 73 26.85 -7.64 0.72
C ASP A 73 26.13 -6.68 1.67
N THR A 74 25.74 -5.50 1.21
CA THR A 74 25.17 -4.44 2.05
C THR A 74 23.85 -3.86 1.52
N HIS A 75 23.36 -4.35 0.37
CA HIS A 75 22.15 -3.80 -0.23
C HIS A 75 21.12 -4.89 -0.52
N THR A 76 19.85 -4.54 -0.29
CA THR A 76 18.70 -5.40 -0.61
C THR A 76 17.60 -4.59 -1.30
N ILE A 77 16.76 -5.28 -2.05
CA ILE A 77 15.51 -4.75 -2.58
C ILE A 77 14.37 -5.55 -1.98
N SER A 78 13.39 -4.86 -1.45
CA SER A 78 12.18 -5.48 -0.92
C SER A 78 10.92 -4.96 -1.60
N LEU A 79 9.89 -5.81 -1.65
CA LEU A 79 8.57 -5.48 -2.13
C LEU A 79 7.55 -5.98 -1.13
N SER A 80 6.71 -5.11 -0.60
CA SER A 80 5.62 -5.46 0.30
C SER A 80 4.27 -5.20 -0.35
N LEU A 81 3.36 -6.16 -0.22
CA LEU A 81 2.00 -6.13 -0.70
C LEU A 81 1.06 -6.28 0.49
N ASN A 82 0.07 -5.39 0.59
CA ASN A 82 -0.92 -5.42 1.66
C ASN A 82 -2.31 -5.32 1.03
N TYR A 83 -3.22 -6.21 1.43
CA TYR A 83 -4.56 -6.28 0.88
C TYR A 83 -5.59 -6.52 1.97
N ASN A 84 -6.55 -5.62 2.07
CA ASN A 84 -7.66 -5.76 2.99
C ASN A 84 -8.99 -5.66 2.21
N PRO A 85 -9.69 -6.77 1.97
CA PRO A 85 -10.95 -6.79 1.23
C PRO A 85 -12.20 -6.61 2.09
N TRP A 86 -12.07 -6.53 3.42
CA TRP A 86 -13.15 -6.76 4.34
C TRP A 86 -14.16 -5.63 4.42
N ASN A 87 -15.43 -6.04 4.54
CA ASN A 87 -16.53 -5.21 5.02
C ASN A 87 -16.91 -5.69 6.41
N PHE A 88 -17.01 -4.77 7.34
CA PHE A 88 -17.47 -5.05 8.70
C PHE A 88 -18.94 -4.65 8.84
N GLY A 89 -19.66 -5.24 9.81
CA GLY A 89 -21.06 -4.93 10.05
C GLY A 89 -21.33 -3.42 10.23
N GLY A 90 -22.55 -2.95 9.90
CA GLY A 90 -22.93 -1.55 10.05
C GLY A 90 -22.30 -0.58 9.03
N ASN A 91 -22.07 -1.03 7.81
CA ASN A 91 -21.48 -0.23 6.71
C ASN A 91 -20.04 0.23 6.95
N LYS A 92 -19.32 -0.40 7.89
CA LYS A 92 -17.90 -0.14 8.14
C LYS A 92 -17.06 -0.81 7.06
N LYS A 93 -16.19 -0.06 6.40
CA LYS A 93 -15.32 -0.55 5.31
C LYS A 93 -13.87 -0.16 5.60
N MET A 94 -12.97 -1.14 5.47
CA MET A 94 -11.53 -0.93 5.61
C MET A 94 -10.80 -1.58 4.43
N LYS A 95 -11.28 -1.28 3.20
CA LYS A 95 -10.68 -1.89 2.02
C LYS A 95 -9.49 -1.09 1.57
N HIS A 96 -8.36 -1.76 1.41
CA HIS A 96 -7.20 -1.15 0.79
C HIS A 96 -6.32 -2.18 0.09
N PHE A 97 -5.60 -1.69 -0.88
CA PHE A 97 -4.46 -2.36 -1.50
C PHE A 97 -3.28 -1.41 -1.41
N LEU A 98 -2.15 -1.87 -0.90
CA LEU A 98 -0.94 -1.07 -0.74
C LEU A 98 0.26 -1.85 -1.29
N LEU A 99 1.01 -1.18 -2.14
CA LEU A 99 2.25 -1.66 -2.75
C LEU A 99 3.40 -0.78 -2.27
N GLN A 100 4.47 -1.40 -1.75
CA GLN A 100 5.61 -0.69 -1.19
C GLN A 100 6.93 -1.36 -1.63
N PRO A 101 7.52 -0.97 -2.77
CA PRO A 101 8.89 -1.29 -3.10
C PRO A 101 9.84 -0.43 -2.25
N GLU A 102 10.93 -1.03 -1.81
CA GLU A 102 11.93 -0.39 -0.96
C GLU A 102 13.34 -0.86 -1.34
N TYR A 103 14.27 0.07 -1.45
CA TYR A 103 15.71 -0.18 -1.58
C TYR A 103 16.36 0.11 -0.23
N ARG A 104 17.15 -0.84 0.29
CA ARG A 104 17.76 -0.80 1.62
C ARG A 104 19.27 -0.85 1.53
N LYS A 105 19.90 -0.05 2.35
CA LYS A 105 21.34 -0.12 2.65
C LYS A 105 21.52 -0.54 4.09
N TRP A 106 22.25 -1.62 4.29
CA TRP A 106 22.60 -2.17 5.60
C TRP A 106 23.91 -1.57 6.08
N PHE A 107 24.00 -1.26 7.37
CA PHE A 107 25.24 -0.71 7.96
C PHE A 107 26.30 -1.78 8.17
N ASN A 108 25.87 -3.02 8.32
CA ASN A 108 26.71 -4.21 8.40
C ASN A 108 26.46 -5.07 7.13
N GLU A 109 26.35 -6.35 7.30
CA GLU A 109 25.98 -7.29 6.24
C GLU A 109 24.46 -7.28 5.98
N ALA A 110 24.05 -7.52 4.75
CA ALA A 110 22.65 -7.63 4.36
C ALA A 110 21.90 -8.63 5.26
N PHE A 111 20.69 -8.25 5.66
CA PHE A 111 19.83 -8.99 6.60
C PHE A 111 20.33 -9.05 8.05
N THR A 112 21.28 -8.19 8.44
CA THR A 112 21.82 -8.20 9.80
C THR A 112 21.96 -6.79 10.36
N GLY A 113 21.34 -6.52 11.51
CA GLY A 113 21.49 -5.24 12.22
C GLY A 113 20.65 -4.13 11.62
N SER A 114 21.19 -2.90 11.65
CA SER A 114 20.49 -1.70 11.22
C SER A 114 20.55 -1.49 9.71
N PHE A 115 19.49 -0.93 9.18
CA PHE A 115 19.43 -0.48 7.79
C PHE A 115 18.74 0.88 7.67
N ILE A 116 19.04 1.58 6.59
CA ILE A 116 18.29 2.72 6.08
C ILE A 116 17.73 2.36 4.71
N GLY A 117 16.51 2.77 4.42
CA GLY A 117 15.85 2.47 3.15
C GLY A 117 15.22 3.70 2.51
N PHE A 118 15.07 3.62 1.20
CA PHE A 118 14.22 4.51 0.42
C PHE A 118 13.06 3.69 -0.14
N GLN A 119 11.83 4.09 0.21
CA GLN A 119 10.63 3.40 -0.24
C GLN A 119 9.72 4.29 -1.06
N LEU A 120 9.04 3.67 -2.02
CA LEU A 120 7.88 4.23 -2.68
C LEU A 120 6.64 3.54 -2.14
N HIS A 121 5.51 4.21 -2.18
CA HIS A 121 4.25 3.59 -1.81
C HIS A 121 3.11 4.06 -2.72
N TYR A 122 2.28 3.11 -3.08
CA TYR A 122 1.06 3.35 -3.83
C TYR A 122 -0.08 2.58 -3.19
N ALA A 123 -1.18 3.26 -2.88
CA ALA A 123 -2.34 2.62 -2.30
C ALA A 123 -3.64 3.01 -3.01
N LEU A 124 -4.56 2.05 -3.05
CA LEU A 124 -5.97 2.26 -3.35
C LEU A 124 -6.73 2.00 -2.05
N PHE A 125 -7.63 2.88 -1.68
CA PHE A 125 -8.37 2.74 -0.44
C PHE A 125 -9.86 3.07 -0.58
N ASN A 126 -10.65 2.41 0.28
CA ASN A 126 -12.07 2.68 0.46
C ASN A 126 -12.40 2.49 1.95
N PHE A 127 -12.27 3.57 2.70
CA PHE A 127 -12.54 3.60 4.13
C PHE A 127 -13.91 4.20 4.39
N GLY A 128 -14.67 3.59 5.25
CA GLY A 128 -15.97 4.08 5.66
C GLY A 128 -16.29 3.74 7.10
N ARG A 129 -16.66 4.76 7.88
CA ARG A 129 -17.14 4.65 9.27
C ARG A 129 -16.25 3.85 10.21
N MET A 130 -14.98 3.74 9.92
CA MET A 130 -14.03 2.97 10.72
C MET A 130 -12.75 3.77 10.91
N LEU A 131 -12.45 4.06 12.16
CA LEU A 131 -11.16 4.58 12.58
C LEU A 131 -10.29 3.41 13.01
N PRO A 132 -9.09 3.27 12.49
CA PRO A 132 -8.11 2.35 13.06
C PRO A 132 -7.89 2.70 14.52
N TRP A 133 -7.97 1.70 15.41
CA TRP A 133 -7.58 1.80 16.82
C TRP A 133 -8.42 2.73 17.70
N GLY A 134 -9.62 3.16 17.28
CA GLY A 134 -10.55 3.92 18.12
C GLY A 134 -10.16 5.38 18.39
N PHE A 135 -9.18 5.93 17.68
CA PHE A 135 -8.81 7.34 17.80
C PHE A 135 -9.91 8.25 17.25
N SER A 136 -10.70 8.86 18.14
CA SER A 136 -11.77 9.80 17.77
C SER A 136 -11.23 11.18 17.40
N ASP A 137 -10.17 11.61 18.04
CA ASP A 137 -9.59 12.94 17.88
C ASP A 137 -8.30 12.89 17.05
N GLY A 138 -7.98 14.02 16.38
CA GLY A 138 -6.81 14.15 15.55
C GLY A 138 -7.09 14.01 14.05
N LYS A 139 -6.01 13.87 13.29
CA LYS A 139 -6.04 13.71 11.82
C LYS A 139 -5.32 12.44 11.41
N MET A 140 -5.91 11.68 10.50
CA MET A 140 -5.29 10.55 9.84
C MET A 140 -5.06 10.91 8.37
N LEU A 141 -3.81 10.83 7.91
CA LEU A 141 -3.42 11.18 6.55
C LEU A 141 -3.90 12.59 6.11
N GLY A 142 -3.92 13.55 7.04
CA GLY A 142 -4.36 14.93 6.78
C GLY A 142 -5.88 15.16 6.86
N ILE A 143 -6.70 14.11 7.05
CA ILE A 143 -8.17 14.17 7.15
C ILE A 143 -8.58 14.04 8.63
N GLU A 144 -9.52 14.87 9.08
CA GLU A 144 -10.03 14.82 10.46
C GLU A 144 -10.71 13.47 10.75
N ASN A 145 -10.34 12.84 11.86
CA ASN A 145 -10.86 11.54 12.26
C ASN A 145 -12.38 11.53 12.42
N ARG A 146 -12.97 12.60 12.94
CA ARG A 146 -14.44 12.76 13.03
C ARG A 146 -15.12 12.69 11.66
N GLN A 147 -14.51 13.23 10.62
CA GLN A 147 -15.04 13.17 9.26
C GLN A 147 -14.94 11.75 8.69
N ILE A 148 -13.84 11.02 8.97
CA ILE A 148 -13.66 9.63 8.55
C ILE A 148 -14.70 8.73 9.24
N ALA A 149 -15.01 8.97 10.51
CA ALA A 149 -16.00 8.21 11.26
C ALA A 149 -17.43 8.33 10.70
N HIS A 150 -17.76 9.46 10.06
CA HIS A 150 -19.12 9.76 9.58
C HIS A 150 -19.29 9.67 8.07
N ASN A 151 -18.22 9.55 7.29
CA ASN A 151 -18.26 9.53 5.83
C ASN A 151 -17.50 8.33 5.27
N ARG A 152 -17.68 8.09 3.97
CA ARG A 152 -16.90 7.12 3.22
C ARG A 152 -15.92 7.85 2.31
N TYR A 153 -14.65 7.47 2.40
CA TYR A 153 -13.56 7.99 1.60
C TYR A 153 -13.06 6.91 0.65
N GLN A 154 -13.01 7.22 -0.62
CA GLN A 154 -12.49 6.34 -1.64
C GLN A 154 -11.49 7.10 -2.51
N GLY A 155 -10.29 6.54 -2.69
CA GLY A 155 -9.27 7.23 -3.45
C GLY A 155 -8.02 6.40 -3.66
N ASN A 156 -6.99 7.13 -4.04
CA ASN A 156 -5.64 6.61 -4.17
C ASN A 156 -4.64 7.53 -3.50
N LEU A 157 -3.51 6.95 -3.16
CA LEU A 157 -2.38 7.63 -2.54
C LEU A 157 -1.12 7.18 -3.26
N ALA A 158 -0.21 8.13 -3.49
CA ALA A 158 1.13 7.84 -3.99
C ALA A 158 2.14 8.70 -3.22
N GLY A 159 3.31 8.13 -2.93
CA GLY A 159 4.31 8.85 -2.16
C GLY A 159 5.63 8.11 -2.05
N PHE A 160 6.50 8.67 -1.21
CA PHE A 160 7.82 8.14 -0.91
C PHE A 160 8.19 8.37 0.55
N GLY A 161 9.15 7.62 1.05
CA GLY A 161 9.62 7.76 2.42
C GLY A 161 11.03 7.25 2.60
N ILE A 162 11.61 7.64 3.72
CA ILE A 162 12.88 7.10 4.21
C ILE A 162 12.55 6.23 5.41
N SER A 163 13.05 5.01 5.39
CA SER A 163 12.87 4.03 6.45
C SER A 163 14.17 3.87 7.24
N TYR A 164 14.01 3.53 8.50
CA TYR A 164 15.06 3.03 9.36
C TYR A 164 14.53 1.81 10.11
N GLY A 165 15.34 0.77 10.21
CA GLY A 165 14.96 -0.43 10.93
C GLY A 165 16.15 -1.21 11.44
N TYR A 166 15.81 -2.24 12.21
CA TYR A 166 16.76 -3.18 12.77
C TYR A 166 16.24 -4.60 12.63
N GLN A 167 17.13 -5.51 12.25
CA GLN A 167 16.82 -6.93 12.08
C GLN A 167 17.66 -7.77 13.05
N TRP A 168 16.96 -8.60 13.83
CA TRP A 168 17.54 -9.57 14.76
C TRP A 168 17.53 -10.96 14.16
N ILE A 169 18.65 -11.65 14.20
CA ILE A 169 18.74 -13.07 13.83
C ILE A 169 18.19 -13.89 15.00
N ILE A 170 17.11 -14.62 14.77
CA ILE A 170 16.51 -15.54 15.77
C ILE A 170 17.05 -16.96 15.57
N SER A 171 17.15 -17.39 14.31
CA SER A 171 17.68 -18.69 13.93
C SER A 171 18.25 -18.64 12.50
N PRO A 172 18.89 -19.70 12.02
CA PRO A 172 19.44 -19.70 10.65
C PRO A 172 18.44 -19.43 9.53
N GLN A 173 17.15 -19.58 9.80
CA GLN A 173 16.08 -19.38 8.81
C GLN A 173 15.10 -18.28 9.21
N TRP A 174 15.13 -17.80 10.47
CA TRP A 174 14.14 -16.85 10.98
C TRP A 174 14.78 -15.60 11.57
N ASN A 175 14.34 -14.46 11.10
CA ASN A 175 14.70 -13.17 11.67
C ASN A 175 13.44 -12.42 12.12
N LEU A 176 13.63 -11.48 13.03
CA LEU A 176 12.65 -10.49 13.44
C LEU A 176 13.13 -9.12 12.98
N GLU A 177 12.25 -8.30 12.46
CA GLU A 177 12.55 -6.93 12.03
C GLU A 177 11.61 -5.95 12.69
N ALA A 178 12.13 -4.81 13.15
CA ALA A 178 11.32 -3.66 13.51
C ALA A 178 11.79 -2.45 12.71
N GLY A 179 10.84 -1.66 12.20
CA GLY A 179 11.16 -0.50 11.38
C GLY A 179 10.06 0.55 11.38
N ILE A 180 10.49 1.77 11.08
CA ILE A 180 9.62 2.93 10.88
C ILE A 180 10.05 3.69 9.63
N SER A 181 9.09 4.32 8.96
CA SER A 181 9.35 5.19 7.83
C SER A 181 8.65 6.52 7.98
N LEU A 182 9.34 7.57 7.59
CA LEU A 182 8.82 8.94 7.50
C LEU A 182 8.88 9.39 6.05
N GLY A 183 7.87 10.10 5.58
CA GLY A 183 7.84 10.51 4.18
C GLY A 183 6.68 11.39 3.82
N TYR A 184 6.48 11.49 2.51
CA TYR A 184 5.44 12.27 1.87
C TYR A 184 4.45 11.36 1.15
N ALA A 185 3.19 11.73 1.18
CA ALA A 185 2.14 11.11 0.38
C ALA A 185 1.17 12.15 -0.16
N HIS A 186 0.83 12.03 -1.44
CA HIS A 186 -0.24 12.77 -2.09
C HIS A 186 -1.48 11.89 -2.21
N LEU A 187 -2.59 12.35 -1.66
CA LEU A 187 -3.87 11.65 -1.64
C LEU A 187 -4.86 12.35 -2.57
N ASN A 188 -5.52 11.57 -3.42
CA ASN A 188 -6.70 12.00 -4.17
C ASN A 188 -7.89 11.20 -3.69
N TYR A 189 -8.93 11.86 -3.20
CA TYR A 189 -10.06 11.16 -2.64
C TYR A 189 -11.41 11.77 -3.03
N LYS A 190 -12.43 10.93 -2.90
CA LYS A 190 -13.84 11.27 -3.03
C LYS A 190 -14.52 10.96 -1.71
N ARG A 191 -15.26 11.91 -1.18
CA ARG A 191 -16.08 11.77 0.02
C ARG A 191 -17.53 11.51 -0.36
N TYR A 192 -18.11 10.50 0.26
CA TYR A 192 -19.50 10.12 0.09
C TYR A 192 -20.21 10.14 1.44
N GLY A 193 -21.54 10.32 1.44
CA GLY A 193 -22.35 10.23 2.64
C GLY A 193 -22.38 8.84 3.27
N GLN A 194 -23.12 8.70 4.37
CA GLN A 194 -23.11 7.51 5.22
C GLN A 194 -23.83 6.29 4.62
N SER A 195 -24.87 6.50 3.80
CA SER A 195 -25.67 5.41 3.25
C SER A 195 -25.00 4.68 2.09
N GLU A 196 -25.37 3.43 1.87
CA GLU A 196 -25.00 2.74 0.63
C GLU A 196 -25.65 3.46 -0.58
N GLY A 197 -24.83 3.72 -1.61
CA GLY A 197 -25.31 4.50 -2.76
C GLY A 197 -25.40 6.02 -2.54
N ALA A 198 -24.92 6.54 -1.40
CA ALA A 198 -24.93 7.97 -1.12
C ALA A 198 -24.24 8.78 -2.22
N ALA A 199 -24.79 9.96 -2.47
CA ALA A 199 -24.26 10.90 -3.45
C ALA A 199 -22.81 11.30 -3.12
N LEU A 200 -22.05 11.63 -4.16
CA LEU A 200 -20.73 12.22 -4.03
C LEU A 200 -20.90 13.62 -3.38
N LEU A 201 -20.29 13.80 -2.21
CA LEU A 201 -20.31 15.06 -1.48
C LEU A 201 -19.19 16.00 -1.91
N GLU A 202 -17.98 15.41 -2.12
CA GLU A 202 -16.79 16.19 -2.39
C GLU A 202 -15.74 15.36 -3.15
N LYS A 203 -14.96 16.05 -3.97
CA LYS A 203 -13.76 15.50 -4.61
C LYS A 203 -12.61 16.45 -4.26
N SER A 204 -11.60 15.91 -3.57
CA SER A 204 -10.50 16.73 -3.04
C SER A 204 -9.19 15.97 -3.10
N SER A 205 -8.10 16.68 -2.83
CA SER A 205 -6.77 16.12 -2.65
C SER A 205 -6.10 16.72 -1.43
N CYS A 206 -5.18 15.99 -0.82
CA CYS A 206 -4.34 16.53 0.26
C CYS A 206 -2.92 15.98 0.20
N ASN A 207 -2.01 16.74 0.78
CA ASN A 207 -0.63 16.38 0.97
C ASN A 207 -0.42 16.00 2.42
N TYR A 208 0.29 14.91 2.64
CA TYR A 208 0.60 14.40 3.97
C TYR A 208 2.11 14.28 4.14
N TRP A 209 2.61 14.76 5.28
CA TRP A 209 3.98 14.55 5.74
C TRP A 209 3.93 13.90 7.11
N GLY A 210 4.66 12.80 7.28
CA GLY A 210 4.67 12.08 8.56
C GLY A 210 5.03 10.61 8.42
N PRO A 211 4.69 9.78 9.43
CA PRO A 211 4.90 8.35 9.38
C PRO A 211 4.15 7.70 8.21
N THR A 212 4.88 7.02 7.33
CA THR A 212 4.31 6.34 6.15
C THR A 212 4.28 4.83 6.31
N GLN A 213 5.09 4.30 7.23
CA GLN A 213 5.11 2.89 7.57
C GLN A 213 5.60 2.71 9.01
N ALA A 214 5.05 1.74 9.71
CA ALA A 214 5.62 1.16 10.93
C ALA A 214 5.38 -0.34 10.88
N GLY A 215 6.32 -1.13 11.38
CA GLY A 215 6.19 -2.58 11.31
C GLY A 215 7.06 -3.33 12.29
N ILE A 216 6.52 -4.47 12.70
CA ILE A 216 7.27 -5.57 13.31
C ILE A 216 7.03 -6.76 12.41
N SER A 217 8.05 -7.31 11.78
CA SER A 217 7.91 -8.35 10.77
C SER A 217 8.67 -9.61 11.16
N ILE A 218 8.06 -10.76 10.89
CA ILE A 218 8.73 -12.05 10.89
C ILE A 218 9.25 -12.31 9.48
N ILE A 219 10.49 -12.77 9.39
CA ILE A 219 11.20 -13.00 8.13
C ILE A 219 11.65 -14.44 8.08
N TYR A 220 11.39 -15.10 6.94
CA TYR A 220 11.82 -16.47 6.66
C TYR A 220 12.70 -16.48 5.42
N PHE A 221 13.91 -17.12 5.54
CA PHE A 221 14.85 -17.28 4.44
C PHE A 221 14.58 -18.57 3.66
N ILE A 222 14.40 -18.40 2.35
CA ILE A 222 14.35 -19.53 1.41
C ILE A 222 15.78 -19.88 1.05
N ARG A 223 16.16 -21.12 1.25
CA ARG A 223 17.45 -21.71 0.87
C ARG A 223 17.35 -22.50 -0.42
#